data_cfd4a4f8e9b8df0b617d46376a4304d7
#
_entry.id   cfd4a4f8e9b8df0b617d46376a4304d7
#
_cell.length_a   1.000
_cell.length_b   1.000
_cell.length_c   1.000
_cell.angle_alpha   90.00
_cell.angle_beta   90.00
_cell.angle_gamma   90.00
#
_symmetry.space_group_name_H-M   'P 1'
#
loop_
_entity.id
_entity.type
_entity.pdbx_description
1 polymer ?
#
loop_
_entity_poly.entity_id
_entity_poly.type
_entity_poly.pdbx_seq_one_letter_code
_entity_poly.pdbx_strand_id
1 'polypeptide(L)'
;VGTLNDSVRMVLTTSEISRELDLNRVGLCIVDNPRNTYFKLHNALKDCSEYVRPTFKTKIGENTTISKWASIAENNVIIGDNVIIDDFVMVHANTTIGDNCIIRSGVKLGSVDFEFKRDGNEVFGVEHYGGLVLRNNVEIQCNTVVNRALYPWDNTTISEFTKIDANVMISHGVKIGARNMIVAGSVIGGRTLLGDDCWVGL
;
A
#
# COMPACT_ATOMS: atom_id res chain seq x y z
N VAL A 1 24.61 -14.11 10.42
CA VAL A 1 23.97 -13.54 9.22
C VAL A 1 23.36 -14.72 8.47
N GLY A 2 22.03 -14.66 8.23
CA GLY A 2 21.35 -15.72 7.47
C GLY A 2 21.87 -15.78 6.03
N THR A 3 21.62 -16.92 5.36
CA THR A 3 22.01 -17.12 3.96
C THR A 3 21.28 -16.09 3.07
N LEU A 4 22.04 -15.30 2.30
CA LEU A 4 21.46 -14.41 1.30
C LEU A 4 20.82 -15.24 0.17
N ASN A 5 19.63 -14.79 -0.28
CA ASN A 5 18.98 -15.39 -1.46
C ASN A 5 19.87 -15.21 -2.70
N ASP A 6 19.85 -16.20 -3.61
CA ASP A 6 20.69 -16.22 -4.82
C ASP A 6 20.39 -15.07 -5.80
N SER A 7 19.22 -14.45 -5.71
CA SER A 7 18.86 -13.29 -6.50
C SER A 7 19.48 -11.96 -6.04
N VAL A 8 20.01 -11.90 -4.80
CA VAL A 8 20.64 -10.70 -4.25
C VAL A 8 21.94 -10.40 -4.99
N ARG A 9 22.09 -9.20 -5.52
CA ARG A 9 23.26 -8.71 -6.25
C ARG A 9 24.03 -7.64 -5.51
N MET A 10 23.39 -6.90 -4.62
CA MET A 10 24.00 -5.83 -3.84
C MET A 10 23.42 -5.81 -2.43
N VAL A 11 24.24 -5.49 -1.45
CA VAL A 11 23.86 -5.36 -0.04
C VAL A 11 24.31 -3.99 0.48
N LEU A 12 23.37 -3.26 1.05
CA LEU A 12 23.66 -2.10 1.89
C LEU A 12 23.94 -2.59 3.31
N THR A 13 25.09 -2.29 3.87
CA THR A 13 25.51 -2.84 5.16
C THR A 13 26.46 -1.92 5.91
N THR A 14 26.73 -2.22 7.17
CA THR A 14 27.79 -1.56 7.95
C THR A 14 29.15 -2.27 7.73
N SER A 15 30.24 -1.58 8.10
CA SER A 15 31.59 -2.14 8.02
C SER A 15 31.80 -3.40 8.89
N GLU A 16 31.03 -3.52 9.96
CA GLU A 16 31.05 -4.70 10.84
C GLU A 16 30.46 -5.92 10.15
N ILE A 17 29.22 -5.80 9.66
CA ILE A 17 28.50 -6.92 9.02
C ILE A 17 29.13 -7.30 7.68
N SER A 18 29.77 -6.34 6.97
CA SER A 18 30.42 -6.61 5.68
C SER A 18 31.46 -7.72 5.72
N ARG A 19 32.14 -7.90 6.88
CA ARG A 19 33.18 -8.91 7.10
C ARG A 19 32.62 -10.34 7.10
N GLU A 20 31.31 -10.50 7.28
CA GLU A 20 30.62 -11.81 7.33
C GLU A 20 30.02 -12.20 5.98
N LEU A 21 30.16 -11.36 4.95
CA LEU A 21 29.55 -11.57 3.64
C LEU A 21 30.57 -12.07 2.61
N ASP A 22 30.14 -12.99 1.72
CA ASP A 22 30.94 -13.44 0.59
C ASP A 22 31.01 -12.37 -0.50
N LEU A 23 32.15 -11.70 -0.61
CA LEU A 23 32.42 -10.63 -1.56
C LEU A 23 32.45 -11.09 -3.03
N ASN A 24 32.64 -12.37 -3.27
CA ASN A 24 32.66 -12.90 -4.66
C ASN A 24 31.24 -13.00 -5.25
N ARG A 25 30.23 -12.95 -4.40
CA ARG A 25 28.83 -13.20 -4.78
C ARG A 25 28.01 -11.91 -4.88
N VAL A 26 28.25 -10.94 -4.06
CA VAL A 26 27.44 -9.72 -3.96
C VAL A 26 28.30 -8.45 -3.94
N GLY A 27 27.82 -7.40 -4.59
CA GLY A 27 28.36 -6.05 -4.40
C GLY A 27 28.02 -5.52 -3.00
N LEU A 28 28.96 -4.82 -2.38
CA LEU A 28 28.74 -4.17 -1.09
C LEU A 28 28.71 -2.66 -1.23
N CYS A 29 27.75 -2.04 -0.54
CA CYS A 29 27.75 -0.62 -0.26
C CYS A 29 27.80 -0.46 1.25
N ILE A 30 28.93 0.00 1.77
CA ILE A 30 29.17 0.16 3.20
C ILE A 30 28.76 1.58 3.60
N VAL A 31 27.85 1.66 4.56
CA VAL A 31 27.28 2.92 5.06
C VAL A 31 27.04 2.84 6.57
N ASP A 32 26.98 3.98 7.24
CA ASP A 32 26.77 4.04 8.69
C ASP A 32 25.35 3.60 9.08
N ASN A 33 24.35 3.97 8.29
CA ASN A 33 22.95 3.61 8.53
C ASN A 33 22.30 3.02 7.27
N PRO A 34 22.39 1.70 7.05
CA PRO A 34 21.84 1.02 5.88
C PRO A 34 20.34 1.25 5.70
N ARG A 35 19.57 1.30 6.78
CA ARG A 35 18.13 1.51 6.74
C ARG A 35 17.78 2.90 6.19
N ASN A 36 18.38 3.94 6.72
CA ASN A 36 18.11 5.30 6.26
C ASN A 36 18.63 5.51 4.84
N THR A 37 19.80 4.97 4.51
CA THR A 37 20.34 5.03 3.14
C THR A 37 19.43 4.36 2.15
N TYR A 38 18.86 3.20 2.49
CA TYR A 38 17.89 2.49 1.65
C TYR A 38 16.64 3.37 1.37
N PHE A 39 16.07 4.00 2.40
CA PHE A 39 14.89 4.84 2.21
C PHE A 39 15.18 6.14 1.48
N LYS A 40 16.37 6.73 1.66
CA LYS A 40 16.80 7.87 0.85
C LYS A 40 16.98 7.49 -0.63
N LEU A 41 17.56 6.32 -0.92
CA LEU A 41 17.65 5.78 -2.27
C LEU A 41 16.25 5.52 -2.86
N HIS A 42 15.36 4.88 -2.08
CA HIS A 42 13.97 4.65 -2.46
C HIS A 42 13.29 5.97 -2.88
N ASN A 43 13.40 7.01 -2.07
CA ASN A 43 12.82 8.32 -2.38
C ASN A 43 13.45 8.96 -3.64
N ALA A 44 14.75 8.80 -3.84
CA ALA A 44 15.46 9.35 -5.00
C ALA A 44 15.05 8.69 -6.33
N LEU A 45 14.50 7.48 -6.29
CA LEU A 45 14.06 6.72 -7.47
C LEU A 45 12.66 7.12 -7.96
N LYS A 46 12.08 8.22 -7.48
CA LYS A 46 10.73 8.68 -7.84
C LYS A 46 10.49 8.88 -9.34
N ASP A 47 11.53 9.28 -10.07
CA ASP A 47 11.45 9.57 -11.50
C ASP A 47 12.09 8.44 -12.37
N CYS A 48 12.46 7.32 -11.74
CA CYS A 48 13.04 6.16 -12.43
C CYS A 48 11.91 5.26 -12.95
N SER A 49 11.73 5.22 -14.26
CA SER A 49 10.64 4.44 -14.92
C SER A 49 10.72 2.94 -14.66
N GLU A 50 11.94 2.42 -14.44
CA GLU A 50 12.19 1.02 -14.12
C GLU A 50 11.86 0.69 -12.65
N TYR A 51 11.70 1.71 -11.82
CA TYR A 51 11.41 1.55 -10.40
C TYR A 51 9.94 1.82 -10.08
N VAL A 52 9.39 2.92 -10.56
CA VAL A 52 7.99 3.28 -10.30
C VAL A 52 7.02 2.53 -11.21
N ARG A 53 5.75 2.48 -10.83
CA ARG A 53 4.71 1.83 -11.64
C ARG A 53 4.49 2.59 -12.95
N PRO A 54 4.23 1.88 -14.06
CA PRO A 54 3.90 2.52 -15.33
C PRO A 54 2.60 3.30 -15.22
N THR A 55 2.52 4.42 -15.94
CA THR A 55 1.33 5.28 -15.96
C THR A 55 0.35 4.86 -17.06
N PHE A 56 -0.94 4.79 -16.72
CA PHE A 56 -2.04 4.56 -17.65
C PHE A 56 -3.26 5.40 -17.26
N LYS A 57 -4.15 5.65 -18.22
CA LYS A 57 -5.41 6.36 -17.96
C LYS A 57 -6.34 5.53 -17.11
N THR A 58 -7.02 6.16 -16.16
CA THR A 58 -8.01 5.50 -15.30
C THR A 58 -9.08 4.82 -16.14
N LYS A 59 -9.44 3.61 -15.73
CA LYS A 59 -10.47 2.77 -16.37
C LYS A 59 -11.60 2.54 -15.39
N ILE A 60 -12.83 2.64 -15.89
CA ILE A 60 -14.06 2.46 -15.11
C ILE A 60 -14.90 1.43 -15.85
N GLY A 61 -15.36 0.42 -15.12
CA GLY A 61 -16.20 -0.66 -15.63
C GLY A 61 -17.65 -0.27 -15.87
N GLU A 62 -18.43 -1.22 -16.34
CA GLU A 62 -19.83 -1.02 -16.69
C GLU A 62 -20.74 -0.94 -15.45
N ASN A 63 -21.88 -0.27 -15.58
CA ASN A 63 -22.90 -0.11 -14.52
C ASN A 63 -22.37 0.45 -13.19
N THR A 64 -21.22 1.12 -13.22
CA THR A 64 -20.61 1.73 -12.04
C THR A 64 -21.19 3.11 -11.80
N THR A 65 -21.61 3.37 -10.56
CA THR A 65 -22.17 4.64 -10.12
C THR A 65 -21.14 5.39 -9.27
N ILE A 66 -20.76 6.56 -9.74
CA ILE A 66 -19.80 7.43 -9.03
C ILE A 66 -20.48 8.76 -8.72
N SER A 67 -20.50 9.14 -7.44
CA SER A 67 -21.03 10.46 -7.05
C SER A 67 -20.23 11.58 -7.73
N LYS A 68 -20.93 12.63 -8.14
CA LYS A 68 -20.30 13.86 -8.65
C LYS A 68 -19.39 14.56 -7.63
N TRP A 69 -19.50 14.22 -6.36
CA TRP A 69 -18.69 14.76 -5.26
C TRP A 69 -17.52 13.83 -4.89
N ALA A 70 -17.37 12.69 -5.57
CA ALA A 70 -16.20 11.84 -5.42
C ALA A 70 -15.02 12.37 -6.25
N SER A 71 -13.80 12.14 -5.78
CA SER A 71 -12.56 12.49 -6.47
C SER A 71 -11.81 11.22 -6.86
N ILE A 72 -11.68 10.97 -8.14
CA ILE A 72 -10.94 9.82 -8.69
C ILE A 72 -9.70 10.34 -9.43
N ALA A 73 -8.54 9.79 -9.14
CA ALA A 73 -7.31 10.15 -9.84
C ALA A 73 -7.43 9.88 -11.36
N GLU A 74 -6.97 10.81 -12.18
CA GLU A 74 -7.07 10.71 -13.65
C GLU A 74 -6.25 9.55 -14.24
N ASN A 75 -5.25 9.10 -13.51
CA ASN A 75 -4.35 8.03 -13.95
C ASN A 75 -4.20 6.96 -12.86
N ASN A 76 -3.88 5.75 -13.29
CA ASN A 76 -3.51 4.62 -12.46
C ASN A 76 -4.61 4.17 -11.48
N VAL A 77 -5.88 4.29 -11.89
CA VAL A 77 -7.01 3.69 -11.18
C VAL A 77 -7.73 2.70 -12.10
N ILE A 78 -8.12 1.56 -11.55
CA ILE A 78 -8.99 0.60 -12.20
C ILE A 78 -10.20 0.40 -11.29
N ILE A 79 -11.40 0.62 -11.82
CA ILE A 79 -12.67 0.37 -11.13
C ILE A 79 -13.41 -0.66 -11.95
N GLY A 80 -13.84 -1.75 -11.32
CA GLY A 80 -14.58 -2.84 -11.92
C GLY A 80 -16.04 -2.48 -12.24
N ASP A 81 -16.81 -3.50 -12.53
CA ASP A 81 -18.23 -3.39 -12.88
C ASP A 81 -19.13 -3.33 -11.64
N ASN A 82 -20.30 -2.68 -11.78
CA ASN A 82 -21.32 -2.58 -10.73
C ASN A 82 -20.82 -1.99 -9.40
N VAL A 83 -19.80 -1.13 -9.43
CA VAL A 83 -19.24 -0.47 -8.24
C VAL A 83 -20.09 0.74 -7.86
N ILE A 84 -20.26 0.96 -6.57
CA ILE A 84 -20.92 2.15 -6.01
C ILE A 84 -19.88 2.97 -5.25
N ILE A 85 -19.73 4.24 -5.63
CA ILE A 85 -18.84 5.19 -4.98
C ILE A 85 -19.65 6.41 -4.55
N ASP A 86 -19.82 6.55 -3.24
CA ASP A 86 -20.64 7.61 -2.63
C ASP A 86 -19.91 8.97 -2.59
N ASP A 87 -20.58 9.97 -1.98
CA ASP A 87 -20.09 11.35 -1.88
C ASP A 87 -18.77 11.44 -1.09
N PHE A 88 -17.90 12.35 -1.52
CA PHE A 88 -16.64 12.69 -0.86
C PHE A 88 -15.64 11.53 -0.73
N VAL A 89 -15.84 10.43 -1.47
CA VAL A 89 -14.82 9.39 -1.61
C VAL A 89 -13.63 9.93 -2.39
N MET A 90 -12.43 9.62 -1.94
CA MET A 90 -11.18 9.93 -2.64
C MET A 90 -10.47 8.64 -3.05
N VAL A 91 -10.24 8.46 -4.35
CA VAL A 91 -9.48 7.33 -4.89
C VAL A 91 -8.19 7.84 -5.51
N HIS A 92 -7.09 7.56 -4.86
CA HIS A 92 -5.75 7.96 -5.32
C HIS A 92 -5.20 6.98 -6.37
N ALA A 93 -4.19 7.44 -7.10
CA ALA A 93 -3.49 6.63 -8.10
C ALA A 93 -2.94 5.31 -7.51
N ASN A 94 -2.72 4.32 -8.37
CA ASN A 94 -2.30 2.96 -8.04
C ASN A 94 -3.34 2.18 -7.22
N THR A 95 -4.62 2.48 -7.42
CA THR A 95 -5.74 1.81 -6.75
C THR A 95 -6.54 0.97 -7.75
N THR A 96 -6.80 -0.28 -7.38
CA THR A 96 -7.71 -1.17 -8.10
C THR A 96 -8.89 -1.52 -7.19
N ILE A 97 -10.10 -1.36 -7.70
CA ILE A 97 -11.36 -1.72 -7.06
C ILE A 97 -12.02 -2.79 -7.91
N GLY A 98 -12.25 -3.96 -7.33
CA GLY A 98 -12.92 -5.09 -8.01
C GLY A 98 -14.42 -4.86 -8.21
N ASP A 99 -15.08 -5.83 -8.81
CA ASP A 99 -16.50 -5.77 -9.13
C ASP A 99 -17.38 -5.82 -7.88
N ASN A 100 -18.58 -5.22 -8.00
CA ASN A 100 -19.62 -5.22 -6.98
C ASN A 100 -19.15 -4.63 -5.62
N CYS A 101 -18.15 -3.78 -5.63
CA CYS A 101 -17.69 -3.10 -4.42
C CYS A 101 -18.59 -1.90 -4.08
N ILE A 102 -18.71 -1.62 -2.78
CA ILE A 102 -19.46 -0.47 -2.27
C ILE A 102 -18.53 0.37 -1.39
N ILE A 103 -18.32 1.61 -1.80
CA ILE A 103 -17.42 2.56 -1.11
C ILE A 103 -18.26 3.72 -0.59
N ARG A 104 -18.46 3.76 0.73
CA ARG A 104 -19.34 4.73 1.39
C ARG A 104 -18.67 6.09 1.57
N SER A 105 -19.50 7.07 1.88
CA SER A 105 -19.12 8.49 1.91
C SER A 105 -17.88 8.78 2.76
N GLY A 106 -16.99 9.62 2.24
CA GLY A 106 -15.80 10.08 2.92
C GLY A 106 -14.64 9.11 3.00
N VAL A 107 -14.76 7.90 2.43
CA VAL A 107 -13.68 6.91 2.36
C VAL A 107 -12.50 7.43 1.56
N LYS A 108 -11.29 7.15 2.00
CA LYS A 108 -10.04 7.49 1.31
C LYS A 108 -9.27 6.22 0.95
N LEU A 109 -9.09 5.97 -0.35
CA LEU A 109 -8.42 4.79 -0.89
C LEU A 109 -7.08 5.16 -1.52
N GLY A 110 -6.02 4.46 -1.13
CA GLY A 110 -4.69 4.63 -1.71
C GLY A 110 -3.94 5.88 -1.24
N SER A 111 -4.29 6.45 -0.08
CA SER A 111 -3.54 7.53 0.55
C SER A 111 -2.13 7.10 0.95
N VAL A 112 -1.26 8.06 1.23
CA VAL A 112 0.04 7.81 1.86
C VAL A 112 -0.14 7.56 3.35
N ASP A 113 0.74 6.75 3.93
CA ASP A 113 0.73 6.44 5.36
C ASP A 113 1.74 7.28 6.14
N PHE A 114 1.68 7.21 7.46
CA PHE A 114 2.63 7.84 8.36
C PHE A 114 3.92 7.01 8.44
N GLU A 115 4.78 7.17 7.43
CA GLU A 115 6.08 6.47 7.38
C GLU A 115 7.22 7.50 7.34
N PHE A 116 7.86 7.71 8.47
CA PHE A 116 8.96 8.67 8.64
C PHE A 116 10.19 8.01 9.25
N LYS A 117 11.36 8.55 8.93
CA LYS A 117 12.65 8.10 9.47
C LYS A 117 13.38 9.27 10.11
N ARG A 118 14.03 9.00 11.24
CA ARG A 118 14.92 9.97 11.90
C ARG A 118 16.35 9.76 11.40
N ASP A 119 17.00 10.87 11.03
CA ASP A 119 18.39 10.89 10.60
C ASP A 119 19.11 12.08 11.26
N GLY A 120 19.82 11.82 12.34
CA GLY A 120 20.38 12.87 13.19
C GLY A 120 19.28 13.77 13.77
N ASN A 121 19.33 15.05 13.45
CA ASN A 121 18.36 16.05 13.88
C ASN A 121 17.19 16.25 12.90
N GLU A 122 17.16 15.50 11.80
CA GLU A 122 16.13 15.59 10.77
C GLU A 122 15.14 14.43 10.84
N VAL A 123 13.94 14.68 10.36
CA VAL A 123 12.92 13.64 10.12
C VAL A 123 12.47 13.76 8.65
N PHE A 124 12.61 12.69 7.89
CA PHE A 124 12.18 12.65 6.50
C PHE A 124 11.08 11.62 6.27
N GLY A 125 10.14 11.93 5.36
CA GLY A 125 9.09 11.02 4.94
C GLY A 125 9.60 9.99 3.96
N VAL A 126 8.97 8.83 3.94
CA VAL A 126 9.22 7.78 2.96
C VAL A 126 8.09 7.78 1.92
N GLU A 127 8.46 7.87 0.66
CA GLU A 127 7.50 7.88 -0.45
C GLU A 127 6.77 6.54 -0.59
N HIS A 128 5.53 6.59 -1.08
CA HIS A 128 4.69 5.42 -1.28
C HIS A 128 4.44 5.19 -2.77
N TYR A 129 5.18 4.27 -3.39
CA TYR A 129 5.06 3.94 -4.81
C TYR A 129 4.21 2.69 -5.07
N GLY A 130 3.80 1.99 -4.02
CA GLY A 130 2.97 0.81 -4.10
C GLY A 130 1.51 1.12 -4.42
N GLY A 131 0.66 0.10 -4.34
CA GLY A 131 -0.75 0.22 -4.68
C GLY A 131 -1.69 -0.24 -3.58
N LEU A 132 -2.97 -0.13 -3.91
CA LEU A 132 -4.09 -0.69 -3.15
C LEU A 132 -4.91 -1.58 -4.09
N VAL A 133 -5.31 -2.75 -3.61
CA VAL A 133 -6.22 -3.66 -4.32
C VAL A 133 -7.37 -4.05 -3.41
N LEU A 134 -8.56 -3.68 -3.77
CA LEU A 134 -9.81 -4.24 -3.26
C LEU A 134 -10.27 -5.31 -4.25
N ARG A 135 -10.49 -6.53 -3.75
CA ARG A 135 -11.08 -7.61 -4.56
C ARG A 135 -12.60 -7.44 -4.65
N ASN A 136 -13.28 -8.36 -5.31
CA ASN A 136 -14.70 -8.26 -5.58
C ASN A 136 -15.55 -8.32 -4.29
N ASN A 137 -16.72 -7.67 -4.32
CA ASN A 137 -17.71 -7.71 -3.24
C ASN A 137 -17.23 -7.12 -1.88
N VAL A 138 -16.19 -6.30 -1.89
CA VAL A 138 -15.73 -5.57 -0.70
C VAL A 138 -16.68 -4.39 -0.44
N GLU A 139 -17.00 -4.16 0.84
CA GLU A 139 -17.74 -2.98 1.25
C GLU A 139 -16.96 -2.23 2.34
N ILE A 140 -16.84 -0.92 2.17
CA ILE A 140 -16.11 -0.05 3.09
C ILE A 140 -17.05 1.08 3.53
N GLN A 141 -17.30 1.16 4.85
CA GLN A 141 -18.18 2.15 5.45
C GLN A 141 -17.49 3.51 5.65
N CYS A 142 -18.31 4.49 6.03
CA CYS A 142 -17.97 5.91 6.01
C CYS A 142 -16.66 6.27 6.72
N ASN A 143 -15.93 7.23 6.15
CA ASN A 143 -14.71 7.84 6.71
C ASN A 143 -13.54 6.88 6.98
N THR A 144 -13.58 5.65 6.49
CA THR A 144 -12.47 4.70 6.58
C THR A 144 -11.34 5.12 5.64
N VAL A 145 -10.11 4.91 6.10
CA VAL A 145 -8.88 5.20 5.35
C VAL A 145 -8.14 3.91 5.07
N VAL A 146 -7.84 3.64 3.81
CA VAL A 146 -7.02 2.50 3.39
C VAL A 146 -5.80 3.03 2.63
N ASN A 147 -4.63 2.91 3.23
CA ASN A 147 -3.39 3.41 2.67
C ASN A 147 -2.79 2.42 1.67
N ARG A 148 -2.12 2.94 0.64
CA ARG A 148 -1.38 2.12 -0.34
C ARG A 148 -0.08 1.59 0.25
N ALA A 149 0.43 0.53 -0.34
CA ALA A 149 1.71 -0.04 0.04
C ALA A 149 2.89 0.91 -0.25
N LEU A 150 4.02 0.67 0.42
CA LEU A 150 5.21 1.49 0.32
C LEU A 150 5.95 1.24 -1.01
N TYR A 151 6.22 -0.02 -1.32
CA TYR A 151 7.09 -0.40 -2.44
C TYR A 151 6.31 -0.57 -3.76
N PRO A 152 6.91 -0.24 -4.92
CA PRO A 152 6.21 -0.30 -6.21
C PRO A 152 5.73 -1.71 -6.59
N TRP A 153 6.37 -2.76 -6.10
CA TRP A 153 5.99 -4.16 -6.34
C TRP A 153 4.96 -4.71 -5.33
N ASP A 154 4.56 -3.91 -4.34
CA ASP A 154 3.64 -4.33 -3.27
C ASP A 154 2.30 -3.59 -3.34
N ASN A 155 1.25 -4.21 -2.76
CA ASN A 155 -0.06 -3.61 -2.60
C ASN A 155 -0.54 -3.80 -1.15
N THR A 156 -1.28 -2.85 -0.61
CA THR A 156 -2.27 -3.15 0.41
C THR A 156 -3.40 -3.92 -0.26
N THR A 157 -3.84 -5.02 0.33
CA THR A 157 -4.84 -5.90 -0.33
C THR A 157 -5.96 -6.24 0.63
N ILE A 158 -7.21 -6.12 0.17
CA ILE A 158 -8.41 -6.55 0.86
C ILE A 158 -9.12 -7.54 -0.04
N SER A 159 -9.26 -8.78 0.44
CA SER A 159 -9.83 -9.86 -0.35
C SER A 159 -11.35 -9.87 -0.30
N GLU A 160 -11.93 -10.76 -1.10
CA GLU A 160 -13.34 -10.80 -1.47
C GLU A 160 -14.28 -10.90 -0.27
N PHE A 161 -15.45 -10.29 -0.39
CA PHE A 161 -16.54 -10.31 0.59
C PHE A 161 -16.19 -9.72 1.97
N THR A 162 -15.03 -9.12 2.15
CA THR A 162 -14.65 -8.43 3.38
C THR A 162 -15.48 -7.16 3.56
N LYS A 163 -15.94 -6.93 4.79
CA LYS A 163 -16.72 -5.76 5.22
C LYS A 163 -15.92 -4.98 6.25
N ILE A 164 -15.76 -3.70 6.00
CA ILE A 164 -15.00 -2.79 6.86
C ILE A 164 -15.93 -1.67 7.29
N ASP A 165 -16.09 -1.53 8.59
CA ASP A 165 -16.98 -0.56 9.21
C ASP A 165 -16.41 0.87 9.17
N ALA A 166 -17.12 1.81 9.72
CA ALA A 166 -16.78 3.23 9.69
C ALA A 166 -15.55 3.59 10.55
N ASN A 167 -14.80 4.62 10.13
CA ASN A 167 -13.66 5.16 10.86
C ASN A 167 -12.56 4.12 11.15
N VAL A 168 -12.38 3.14 10.30
CA VAL A 168 -11.28 2.17 10.36
C VAL A 168 -10.05 2.76 9.66
N MET A 169 -8.86 2.46 10.18
CA MET A 169 -7.59 2.78 9.53
C MET A 169 -6.85 1.52 9.14
N ILE A 170 -6.52 1.37 7.86
CA ILE A 170 -5.71 0.27 7.33
C ILE A 170 -4.43 0.86 6.75
N SER A 171 -3.31 0.53 7.38
CA SER A 171 -1.99 1.04 7.02
C SER A 171 -1.39 0.34 5.80
N HIS A 172 -0.21 0.83 5.38
CA HIS A 172 0.49 0.36 4.18
C HIS A 172 0.85 -1.12 4.21
N GLY A 173 0.71 -1.79 3.08
CA GLY A 173 1.17 -3.17 2.87
C GLY A 173 0.40 -4.24 3.65
N VAL A 174 -0.71 -3.89 4.30
CA VAL A 174 -1.61 -4.83 4.98
C VAL A 174 -2.21 -5.81 3.96
N LYS A 175 -2.33 -7.07 4.36
CA LYS A 175 -3.00 -8.12 3.59
C LYS A 175 -4.18 -8.66 4.42
N ILE A 176 -5.38 -8.43 3.95
CA ILE A 176 -6.61 -8.92 4.57
C ILE A 176 -7.20 -10.00 3.68
N GLY A 177 -7.40 -11.17 4.24
CA GLY A 177 -8.05 -12.31 3.61
C GLY A 177 -9.53 -12.07 3.29
N ALA A 178 -10.22 -13.10 2.86
CA ALA A 178 -11.61 -13.03 2.43
C ALA A 178 -12.59 -13.09 3.63
N ARG A 179 -13.81 -12.56 3.43
CA ARG A 179 -14.97 -12.69 4.36
C ARG A 179 -14.71 -12.17 5.78
N ASN A 180 -13.78 -11.24 5.91
CA ASN A 180 -13.49 -10.60 7.19
C ASN A 180 -14.55 -9.53 7.53
N MET A 181 -14.78 -9.34 8.82
CA MET A 181 -15.54 -8.22 9.37
C MET A 181 -14.66 -7.41 10.31
N ILE A 182 -14.43 -6.14 9.97
CA ILE A 182 -13.56 -5.22 10.72
C ILE A 182 -14.44 -4.11 11.28
N VAL A 183 -14.57 -4.08 12.61
CA VAL A 183 -15.50 -3.19 13.32
C VAL A 183 -14.96 -1.76 13.41
N ALA A 184 -15.88 -0.82 13.54
CA ALA A 184 -15.61 0.61 13.59
C ALA A 184 -14.49 0.98 14.58
N GLY A 185 -13.66 1.95 14.18
CA GLY A 185 -12.54 2.45 14.98
C GLY A 185 -11.33 1.54 15.07
N SER A 186 -11.33 0.37 14.42
CA SER A 186 -10.16 -0.51 14.37
C SER A 186 -8.99 0.14 13.65
N VAL A 187 -7.77 -0.13 14.12
CA VAL A 187 -6.53 0.27 13.48
C VAL A 187 -5.70 -0.97 13.13
N ILE A 188 -5.50 -1.20 11.84
CA ILE A 188 -4.68 -2.31 11.34
C ILE A 188 -3.31 -1.74 10.94
N GLY A 189 -2.30 -2.05 11.76
CA GLY A 189 -0.93 -1.54 11.58
C GLY A 189 -0.27 -2.03 10.29
N GLY A 190 0.73 -1.29 9.82
CA GLY A 190 1.42 -1.59 8.56
C GLY A 190 1.95 -3.01 8.45
N ARG A 191 1.79 -3.63 7.26
CA ARG A 191 2.25 -4.98 6.92
C ARG A 191 1.63 -6.13 7.74
N THR A 192 0.54 -5.88 8.45
CA THR A 192 -0.24 -6.92 9.13
C THR A 192 -0.81 -7.91 8.10
N LEU A 193 -0.78 -9.18 8.45
CA LEU A 193 -1.42 -10.26 7.72
C LEU A 193 -2.62 -10.76 8.52
N LEU A 194 -3.81 -10.66 7.96
CA LEU A 194 -5.05 -11.18 8.52
C LEU A 194 -5.58 -12.29 7.60
N GLY A 195 -5.87 -13.46 8.17
CA GLY A 195 -6.41 -14.60 7.43
C GLY A 195 -7.85 -14.37 6.96
N ASP A 196 -8.48 -15.43 6.49
CA ASP A 196 -9.90 -15.43 6.12
C ASP A 196 -10.80 -15.56 7.36
N ASP A 197 -12.08 -15.19 7.20
CA ASP A 197 -13.18 -15.43 8.16
C ASP A 197 -12.94 -14.87 9.57
N CYS A 198 -12.13 -13.80 9.69
CA CYS A 198 -11.85 -13.16 10.97
C CYS A 198 -12.89 -12.09 11.31
N TRP A 199 -13.14 -11.95 12.60
CA TRP A 199 -13.84 -10.82 13.19
C TRP A 199 -12.83 -9.98 14.00
N VAL A 200 -12.58 -8.75 13.57
CA VAL A 200 -11.72 -7.80 14.28
C VAL A 200 -12.62 -6.74 14.90
N GLY A 201 -12.76 -6.77 16.20
CA GLY A 201 -13.65 -5.89 16.94
C GLY A 201 -13.16 -5.62 18.34
N LEU A 202 -13.97 -4.86 19.08
CA LEU A 202 -13.75 -4.51 20.48
C LEU A 202 -13.91 -5.73 21.40
#